data_d2d88a5584df7508fd3763b514bb2a74
#
_entry.id   d2d88a5584df7508fd3763b514bb2a74
#
_cell.length_a   1.000
_cell.length_b   1.000
_cell.length_c   1.000
_cell.angle_alpha   90.00
_cell.angle_beta   90.00
_cell.angle_gamma   90.00
#
_symmetry.space_group_name_H-M   'P 1'
#
loop_
_entity.id
_entity.type
_entity.pdbx_description
1 polymer ?
#
loop_
_entity_poly.entity_id
_entity_poly.type
_entity_poly.pdbx_seq_one_letter_code
_entity_poly.pdbx_strand_id
1 'polypeptide(L)'
;MNVRLHLNDRYNFSISQEIESDGSPYKNLVEVALFCDEEFVPCNVWATNWVGSGANNDAVIRMVDAHSVADLLQFAKEYVYIKEHEYV
;
A
#
# COMPACT_ATOMS: atom_id res chain seq x y z
N MET A 1 -10.79 6.77 9.35
CA MET A 1 -10.72 5.31 9.39
C MET A 1 -9.34 4.85 9.00
N ASN A 2 -8.75 4.02 9.82
CA ASN A 2 -7.45 3.40 9.52
C ASN A 2 -7.55 1.91 9.77
N VAL A 3 -7.16 1.13 8.79
CA VAL A 3 -7.18 -0.32 8.87
C VAL A 3 -5.78 -0.83 8.54
N ARG A 4 -5.29 -1.76 9.32
CA ARG A 4 -4.04 -2.47 9.01
C ARG A 4 -4.33 -3.95 8.88
N LEU A 5 -3.98 -4.50 7.74
CA LEU A 5 -4.08 -5.93 7.48
C LEU A 5 -2.69 -6.54 7.64
N HIS A 6 -2.56 -7.44 8.60
CA HIS A 6 -1.29 -8.14 8.79
C HIS A 6 -1.10 -9.18 7.69
N LEU A 7 -0.07 -9.02 6.90
CA LEU A 7 0.28 -10.00 5.86
C LEU A 7 1.19 -11.09 6.42
N ASN A 8 2.01 -10.72 7.38
CA ASN A 8 2.80 -11.64 8.20
C ASN A 8 3.31 -10.88 9.43
N ASP A 9 4.27 -11.44 10.16
CA ASP A 9 4.78 -10.83 11.40
C ASP A 9 5.46 -9.47 11.17
N ARG A 10 5.94 -9.21 9.95
CA ARG A 10 6.71 -8.01 9.63
C ARG A 10 5.96 -7.02 8.74
N TYR A 11 5.06 -7.52 7.89
CA TYR A 11 4.44 -6.70 6.85
C TYR A 11 2.97 -6.42 7.14
N ASN A 12 2.59 -5.16 6.98
CA ASN A 12 1.21 -4.70 7.15
C ASN A 12 0.79 -3.86 5.96
N PHE A 13 -0.40 -4.12 5.44
CA PHE A 13 -1.03 -3.32 4.41
C PHE A 13 -1.98 -2.34 5.08
N SER A 14 -1.73 -1.06 4.92
CA SER A 14 -2.48 0.00 5.59
C SER A 14 -3.47 0.65 4.64
N ILE A 15 -4.69 0.84 5.11
CA ILE A 15 -5.75 1.55 4.39
C ILE A 15 -6.18 2.70 5.28
N SER A 16 -6.04 3.93 4.79
CA SER A 16 -6.38 5.13 5.54
C SER A 16 -7.36 5.99 4.77
N GLN A 17 -8.17 6.77 5.49
CA GLN A 17 -9.12 7.69 4.90
C GLN A 17 -8.39 8.76 4.07
N GLU A 18 -8.80 8.95 2.84
CA GLU A 18 -8.31 10.07 2.04
C GLU A 18 -9.07 11.33 2.44
N ILE A 19 -8.37 12.47 2.53
CA ILE A 19 -8.91 13.73 3.03
C ILE A 19 -8.85 14.79 1.94
N GLU A 20 -9.94 15.52 1.75
CA GLU A 20 -9.98 16.66 0.84
C GLU A 20 -9.24 17.86 1.42
N SER A 21 -8.97 18.86 0.60
CA SER A 21 -8.23 20.05 1.01
C SER A 21 -8.89 20.84 2.13
N ASP A 22 -10.21 20.72 2.29
CA ASP A 22 -10.97 21.40 3.36
C ASP A 22 -11.05 20.56 4.65
N GLY A 23 -10.39 19.41 4.68
CA GLY A 23 -10.36 18.53 5.85
C GLY A 23 -11.47 17.48 5.89
N SER A 24 -12.42 17.52 4.97
CA SER A 24 -13.50 16.52 4.95
C SER A 24 -13.01 15.23 4.30
N PRO A 25 -13.55 14.07 4.70
CA PRO A 25 -13.14 12.80 4.09
C PRO A 25 -13.79 12.61 2.72
N TYR A 26 -13.03 12.03 1.80
CA TYR A 26 -13.60 11.50 0.56
C TYR A 26 -14.50 10.32 0.89
N LYS A 27 -15.62 10.18 0.17
CA LYS A 27 -16.59 9.11 0.45
C LYS A 27 -16.15 7.75 -0.09
N ASN A 28 -15.43 7.72 -1.19
CA ASN A 28 -15.10 6.48 -1.92
C ASN A 28 -13.64 6.33 -2.24
N LEU A 29 -12.77 7.12 -1.63
CA LEU A 29 -11.34 7.07 -1.89
C LEU A 29 -10.57 6.92 -0.60
N VAL A 30 -9.50 6.15 -0.67
CA VAL A 30 -8.59 5.93 0.46
C VAL A 30 -7.15 6.10 -0.01
N GLU A 31 -6.22 6.11 0.93
CA GLU A 31 -4.80 5.97 0.63
C GLU A 31 -4.31 4.66 1.19
N VAL A 32 -3.34 4.03 0.50
CA VAL A 32 -2.79 2.76 0.93
C VAL A 32 -1.27 2.84 1.03
N ALA A 33 -0.71 2.00 1.90
CA ALA A 33 0.72 1.89 2.08
C ALA A 33 1.08 0.49 2.54
N LEU A 34 2.32 0.09 2.29
CA LEU A 34 2.86 -1.15 2.82
C LEU A 34 3.94 -0.81 3.83
N PHE A 35 3.86 -1.43 5.01
CA PHE A 35 4.85 -1.28 6.07
C PHE A 35 5.62 -2.57 6.27
N CYS A 36 6.91 -2.46 6.55
CA CYS A 36 7.74 -3.56 7.00
C CYS A 36 8.42 -3.12 8.29
N ASP A 37 8.18 -3.83 9.40
CA ASP A 37 8.74 -3.49 10.71
C ASP A 37 8.47 -2.02 11.08
N GLU A 38 7.24 -1.55 10.85
CA GLU A 38 6.77 -0.20 11.14
C GLU A 38 7.38 0.89 10.25
N GLU A 39 8.14 0.54 9.23
CA GLU A 39 8.69 1.48 8.26
C GLU A 39 7.99 1.34 6.91
N PHE A 40 7.81 2.45 6.20
CA PHE A 40 7.20 2.42 4.87
C PHE A 40 8.07 1.67 3.87
N VAL A 41 7.44 0.82 3.06
CA VAL A 41 8.07 0.26 1.86
C VAL A 41 7.71 1.20 0.70
N PRO A 42 8.70 1.72 -0.06
CA PRO A 42 8.40 2.64 -1.17
C PRO A 42 7.47 2.01 -2.19
N CYS A 43 6.53 2.80 -2.69
CA CYS A 43 5.50 2.32 -3.63
C CYS A 43 6.10 1.73 -4.90
N ASN A 44 7.18 2.32 -5.42
CA ASN A 44 7.81 1.83 -6.62
C ASN A 44 8.57 0.51 -6.43
N VAL A 45 8.63 0.01 -5.21
CA VAL A 45 9.23 -1.29 -4.88
C VAL A 45 8.16 -2.38 -4.83
N TRP A 46 7.06 -2.14 -4.10
CA TRP A 46 6.04 -3.19 -3.93
C TRP A 46 4.89 -3.07 -4.92
N ALA A 47 4.67 -1.90 -5.48
CA ALA A 47 3.58 -1.64 -6.41
C ALA A 47 4.10 -1.17 -7.78
N THR A 48 5.20 -1.76 -8.24
CA THR A 48 5.86 -1.38 -9.49
C THR A 48 4.91 -1.41 -10.68
N ASN A 49 4.05 -2.41 -10.75
CA ASN A 49 3.09 -2.56 -11.85
C ASN A 49 1.97 -1.53 -11.81
N TRP A 50 1.84 -0.81 -10.72
CA TRP A 50 0.85 0.24 -10.56
C TRP A 50 1.44 1.62 -10.83
N VAL A 51 2.59 1.93 -10.21
CA VAL A 51 3.19 3.28 -10.27
C VAL A 51 4.38 3.38 -11.20
N GLY A 52 4.93 2.25 -11.66
CA GLY A 52 6.15 2.22 -12.47
C GLY A 52 7.41 2.22 -11.63
N SER A 53 8.43 1.49 -12.10
CA SER A 53 9.66 1.25 -11.32
C SER A 53 10.54 2.50 -11.18
N GLY A 54 10.40 3.47 -12.05
CA GLY A 54 11.16 4.71 -11.99
C GLY A 54 10.37 5.89 -11.43
N ALA A 55 9.16 5.65 -10.96
CA ALA A 55 8.29 6.69 -10.45
C ALA A 55 8.74 7.16 -9.07
N ASN A 56 8.02 8.12 -8.51
CA ASN A 56 8.35 8.67 -7.20
C ASN A 56 8.44 7.58 -6.15
N ASN A 57 9.28 7.83 -5.18
CA ASN A 57 9.57 6.95 -4.06
C ASN A 57 8.63 7.23 -2.91
N ASP A 58 7.36 7.49 -3.20
CA ASP A 58 6.38 7.85 -2.20
C ASP A 58 6.05 6.68 -1.29
N ALA A 59 5.76 7.01 -0.04
CA ALA A 59 5.38 6.02 0.96
C ALA A 59 3.94 5.56 0.80
N VAL A 60 3.08 6.39 0.22
CA VAL A 60 1.65 6.08 0.13
C VAL A 60 1.16 6.26 -1.30
N ILE A 61 0.13 5.49 -1.66
CA ILE A 61 -0.60 5.65 -2.91
C ILE A 61 -1.93 6.28 -2.56
N ARG A 62 -2.23 7.43 -3.16
CA ARG A 62 -3.39 8.24 -2.81
C ARG A 62 -4.51 8.07 -3.81
N MET A 63 -5.72 8.50 -3.43
CA MET A 63 -6.90 8.56 -4.29
C MET A 63 -7.26 7.20 -4.87
N VAL A 64 -7.27 6.17 -4.00
CA VAL A 64 -7.47 4.78 -4.40
C VAL A 64 -8.92 4.38 -4.19
N ASP A 65 -9.57 3.87 -5.23
CA ASP A 65 -10.93 3.35 -5.14
C ASP A 65 -10.94 1.87 -4.71
N ALA A 66 -12.13 1.32 -4.51
CA ALA A 66 -12.28 -0.04 -3.99
C ALA A 66 -11.67 -1.10 -4.91
N HIS A 67 -11.80 -0.94 -6.24
CA HIS A 67 -11.19 -1.88 -7.19
C HIS A 67 -9.67 -1.84 -7.12
N SER A 68 -9.14 -0.65 -7.03
CA SER A 68 -7.69 -0.45 -6.95
C SER A 68 -7.11 -0.95 -5.62
N VAL A 69 -7.86 -0.84 -4.52
CA VAL A 69 -7.43 -1.43 -3.25
C VAL A 69 -7.20 -2.93 -3.38
N ALA A 70 -8.11 -3.64 -4.05
CA ALA A 70 -7.98 -5.07 -4.24
C ALA A 70 -6.73 -5.43 -5.04
N ASP A 71 -6.47 -4.69 -6.12
CA ASP A 71 -5.29 -4.90 -6.96
C ASP A 71 -4.01 -4.61 -6.18
N LEU A 72 -3.99 -3.53 -5.42
CA LEU A 72 -2.82 -3.14 -4.65
C LEU A 72 -2.55 -4.11 -3.50
N LEU A 73 -3.60 -4.61 -2.87
CA LEU A 73 -3.44 -5.66 -1.86
C LEU A 73 -2.81 -6.91 -2.47
N GLN A 74 -3.22 -7.29 -3.68
CA GLN A 74 -2.62 -8.44 -4.37
C GLN A 74 -1.14 -8.22 -4.66
N PHE A 75 -0.77 -7.03 -5.13
CA PHE A 75 0.65 -6.69 -5.34
C PHE A 75 1.45 -6.77 -4.04
N ALA A 76 0.88 -6.27 -2.96
CA ALA A 76 1.54 -6.33 -1.64
C ALA A 76 1.75 -7.78 -1.20
N LYS A 77 0.73 -8.62 -1.36
CA LYS A 77 0.82 -10.05 -1.02
C LYS A 77 1.88 -10.76 -1.83
N GLU A 78 1.96 -10.48 -3.12
CA GLU A 78 2.99 -11.06 -3.99
C GLU A 78 4.39 -10.61 -3.60
N TYR A 79 4.55 -9.33 -3.30
CA TYR A 79 5.83 -8.79 -2.85
C TYR A 79 6.28 -9.47 -1.56
N VAL A 80 5.38 -9.58 -0.59
CA VAL A 80 5.69 -10.22 0.69
C VAL A 80 6.03 -11.70 0.49
N TYR A 81 5.29 -12.40 -0.36
CA TYR A 81 5.58 -13.80 -0.69
C TYR A 81 6.99 -13.96 -1.24
N ILE A 82 7.38 -13.11 -2.18
CA ILE A 82 8.73 -13.15 -2.78
C ILE A 82 9.78 -12.90 -1.69
N LYS A 83 9.57 -11.91 -0.83
CA LYS A 83 10.52 -11.60 0.25
C LYS A 83 10.67 -12.74 1.25
N GLU A 84 9.58 -13.42 1.58
CA GLU A 84 9.63 -14.57 2.48
C GLU A 84 10.41 -15.76 1.90
N HIS A 85 10.49 -15.85 0.58
CA HIS A 85 11.11 -16.98 -0.12
C HIS A 85 12.44 -16.63 -0.76
N GLU A 86 13.04 -15.48 -0.41
CA GLU A 86 14.28 -15.01 -1.00
C GLU A 86 15.50 -15.86 -0.63
N TYR A 87 15.42 -16.64 0.44
CA TYR A 87 16.57 -17.36 0.99
C TYR A 87 16.58 -18.84 0.64
N VAL A 88 15.87 -19.21 -0.36
CA VAL A 88 15.83 -20.62 -0.75
C VAL A 88 16.92 -20.92 -1.74
#